data_c9d45feb5ec178465b755f437fc25534
#
_entry.id   c9d45feb5ec178465b755f437fc25534
#
_cell.length_a   1.000
_cell.length_b   1.000
_cell.length_c   1.000
_cell.angle_alpha   90.00
_cell.angle_beta   90.00
_cell.angle_gamma   90.00
#
_symmetry.space_group_name_H-M   'P 1'
#
loop_
_entity.id
_entity.type
_entity.pdbx_description
1 polymer ?
#
loop_
_entity_poly.entity_id
_entity_poly.type
_entity_poly.pdbx_seq_one_letter_code
_entity_poly.pdbx_strand_id
1 'polypeptide(L)'
;DVYKRQRDDCANGFILDGVPRTIPQAEALEAAGIHFDAVVSIEIDDAVIEARMTGRRVCGSCGASFHIVANPPKVDGVCDLCGAALTVRKDDAPETVKNRLKVFHAETEPLKDFYKKLGNLKLVEGNQPIENATRDILAALGV
;
A
#
# COMPACT_ATOMS: atom_id res chain seq x y z
N ASP A 1 18.52 -1.79 1.74
CA ASP A 1 17.79 -1.87 0.45
C ASP A 1 18.70 -1.85 -0.78
N VAL A 2 19.86 -1.20 -0.69
CA VAL A 2 20.88 -1.19 -1.76
C VAL A 2 21.27 -2.61 -2.18
N TYR A 3 21.40 -3.52 -1.23
CA TYR A 3 21.76 -4.93 -1.49
C TYR A 3 20.65 -5.74 -2.17
N LYS A 4 19.38 -5.41 -1.93
CA LYS A 4 18.25 -6.13 -2.56
C LYS A 4 18.16 -5.82 -4.06
N ARG A 5 18.41 -4.58 -4.46
CA ARG A 5 18.36 -4.16 -5.87
C ARG A 5 19.50 -4.72 -6.71
N GLN A 6 20.58 -5.15 -6.09
CA GLN A 6 21.76 -5.75 -6.75
C GLN A 6 21.61 -7.27 -6.96
N ARG A 7 20.46 -7.85 -6.57
CA ARG A 7 20.20 -9.28 -6.77
C ARG A 7 19.83 -9.56 -8.22
N ASP A 8 20.15 -10.76 -8.67
CA ASP A 8 19.87 -11.21 -10.05
C ASP A 8 18.38 -11.17 -10.39
N ASP A 9 17.51 -11.37 -9.38
CA ASP A 9 16.05 -11.28 -9.54
C ASP A 9 15.54 -9.84 -9.82
N CYS A 10 16.36 -8.83 -9.60
CA CYS A 10 16.07 -7.43 -9.91
C CYS A 10 16.69 -6.95 -11.23
N ALA A 11 17.41 -7.80 -11.96
CA ALA A 11 18.09 -7.44 -13.20
C ALA A 11 17.14 -6.93 -14.31
N ASN A 12 15.89 -7.44 -14.32
CA ASN A 12 14.87 -7.05 -15.29
C ASN A 12 13.90 -5.96 -14.79
N GLY A 13 14.20 -5.36 -13.62
CA GLY A 13 13.39 -4.35 -12.98
C GLY A 13 12.91 -4.74 -11.59
N PHE A 14 12.29 -3.80 -10.89
CA PHE A 14 11.75 -4.00 -9.54
C PHE A 14 10.61 -3.03 -9.25
N ILE A 15 9.80 -3.38 -8.29
CA ILE A 15 8.74 -2.52 -7.75
C ILE A 15 9.12 -2.15 -6.32
N LEU A 16 9.08 -0.85 -6.00
CA LEU A 16 9.18 -0.37 -4.63
C LEU A 16 7.79 -0.13 -4.06
N ASP A 17 7.48 -0.76 -2.94
CA ASP A 17 6.25 -0.56 -2.19
C ASP A 17 6.54 0.13 -0.86
N GLY A 18 5.88 1.27 -0.63
CA GLY A 18 6.03 2.06 0.59
C GLY A 18 7.34 2.86 0.69
N VAL A 19 8.07 3.04 -0.41
CA VAL A 19 9.27 3.91 -0.54
C VAL A 19 9.27 4.53 -1.93
N PRO A 20 9.50 5.85 -2.08
CA PRO A 20 9.65 6.86 -1.03
C PRO A 20 8.32 7.20 -0.33
N ARG A 21 8.39 7.75 0.88
CA ARG A 21 7.24 8.30 1.62
C ARG A 21 7.37 9.78 1.93
N THR A 22 8.51 10.38 1.61
CA THR A 22 8.79 11.81 1.82
C THR A 22 9.58 12.37 0.66
N ILE A 23 9.49 13.69 0.44
CA ILE A 23 10.26 14.40 -0.61
C ILE A 23 11.76 14.14 -0.48
N PRO A 24 12.40 14.26 0.70
CA PRO A 24 13.83 13.98 0.83
C PRO A 24 14.23 12.57 0.41
N GLN A 25 13.35 11.57 0.63
CA GLN A 25 13.61 10.20 0.16
C GLN A 25 13.54 10.11 -1.37
N ALA A 26 12.57 10.77 -1.99
CA ALA A 26 12.47 10.82 -3.45
C ALA A 26 13.68 11.50 -4.08
N GLU A 27 14.09 12.66 -3.56
CA GLU A 27 15.29 13.37 -4.00
C GLU A 27 16.57 12.54 -3.84
N ALA A 28 16.69 11.79 -2.73
CA ALA A 28 17.84 10.90 -2.51
C ALA A 28 17.87 9.74 -3.51
N LEU A 29 16.71 9.20 -3.92
CA LEU A 29 16.63 8.17 -4.96
C LEU A 29 17.03 8.72 -6.33
N GLU A 30 16.52 9.87 -6.72
CA GLU A 30 16.91 10.57 -7.96
C GLU A 30 18.42 10.88 -7.99
N ALA A 31 18.97 11.42 -6.88
CA ALA A 31 20.40 11.70 -6.76
C ALA A 31 21.27 10.43 -6.83
N ALA A 32 20.74 9.28 -6.42
CA ALA A 32 21.40 7.99 -6.55
C ALA A 32 21.24 7.35 -7.94
N GLY A 33 20.65 8.06 -8.91
CA GLY A 33 20.42 7.58 -10.28
C GLY A 33 19.29 6.53 -10.38
N ILE A 34 18.37 6.50 -9.41
CA ILE A 34 17.23 5.58 -9.42
C ILE A 34 16.03 6.35 -9.95
N HIS A 35 15.80 6.21 -11.24
CA HIS A 35 14.66 6.81 -11.91
C HIS A 35 13.56 5.76 -12.09
N PHE A 36 12.31 6.14 -11.79
CA PHE A 36 11.16 5.25 -11.95
C PHE A 36 10.53 5.48 -13.33
N ASP A 37 10.23 4.40 -14.05
CA ASP A 37 9.49 4.45 -15.31
C ASP A 37 8.04 4.92 -15.07
N ALA A 38 7.45 4.50 -13.96
CA ALA A 38 6.13 4.92 -13.52
C ALA A 38 6.02 4.92 -11.99
N VAL A 39 5.26 5.86 -11.48
CA VAL A 39 4.86 5.95 -10.08
C VAL A 39 3.34 5.88 -10.01
N VAL A 40 2.81 4.81 -9.44
CA VAL A 40 1.36 4.60 -9.31
C VAL A 40 0.90 5.08 -7.95
N SER A 41 -0.02 6.05 -7.93
CA SER A 41 -0.74 6.48 -6.74
C SER A 41 -2.16 5.92 -6.79
N ILE A 42 -2.50 5.10 -5.78
CA ILE A 42 -3.84 4.53 -5.65
C ILE A 42 -4.64 5.48 -4.76
N GLU A 43 -5.64 6.13 -5.34
CA GLU A 43 -6.45 7.13 -4.66
C GLU A 43 -7.63 6.47 -3.95
N ILE A 44 -7.76 6.69 -2.65
CA ILE A 44 -8.83 6.15 -1.81
C ILE A 44 -9.20 7.20 -0.77
N ASP A 45 -10.49 7.39 -0.51
CA ASP A 45 -10.97 8.28 0.54
C ASP A 45 -10.53 7.81 1.93
N ASP A 46 -10.16 8.75 2.80
CA ASP A 46 -9.73 8.49 4.18
C ASP A 46 -10.74 7.65 4.96
N ALA A 47 -12.03 7.93 4.82
CA ALA A 47 -13.09 7.17 5.49
C ALA A 47 -13.10 5.70 5.08
N VAL A 48 -12.82 5.41 3.81
CA VAL A 48 -12.71 4.05 3.28
C VAL A 48 -11.45 3.36 3.81
N ILE A 49 -10.33 4.08 3.87
CA ILE A 49 -9.07 3.57 4.44
C ILE A 49 -9.28 3.25 5.92
N GLU A 50 -9.89 4.17 6.69
CA GLU A 50 -10.16 3.97 8.11
C GLU A 50 -11.02 2.72 8.33
N ALA A 51 -12.11 2.56 7.57
CA ALA A 51 -12.98 1.40 7.66
C ALA A 51 -12.25 0.09 7.31
N ARG A 52 -11.45 0.09 6.23
CA ARG A 52 -10.67 -1.08 5.81
C ARG A 52 -9.64 -1.50 6.86
N MET A 53 -8.94 -0.55 7.47
CA MET A 53 -7.88 -0.84 8.44
C MET A 53 -8.46 -1.28 9.78
N THR A 54 -9.45 -0.59 10.32
CA THR A 54 -10.07 -0.90 11.61
C THR A 54 -10.88 -2.20 11.57
N GLY A 55 -11.42 -2.54 10.39
CA GLY A 55 -12.14 -3.80 10.15
C GLY A 55 -11.25 -5.02 9.96
N ARG A 56 -9.93 -4.85 9.78
CA ARG A 56 -9.00 -5.96 9.53
C ARG A 56 -8.82 -6.84 10.78
N ARG A 57 -8.75 -8.14 10.53
CA ARG A 57 -8.44 -9.17 11.53
C ARG A 57 -7.30 -10.04 10.99
N VAL A 58 -6.35 -10.37 11.83
CA VAL A 58 -5.16 -11.14 11.41
C VAL A 58 -4.98 -12.33 12.34
N CYS A 59 -4.65 -13.47 11.77
CA CYS A 59 -4.27 -14.66 12.51
C CYS A 59 -2.78 -14.58 12.86
N GLY A 60 -2.45 -14.51 14.14
CA GLY A 60 -1.07 -14.51 14.61
C GLY A 60 -0.33 -15.82 14.36
N SER A 61 -1.06 -16.92 14.11
CA SER A 61 -0.51 -18.28 13.95
C SER A 61 -0.09 -18.57 12.50
N CYS A 62 -0.98 -18.28 11.50
CA CYS A 62 -0.74 -18.62 10.10
C CYS A 62 -0.64 -17.40 9.18
N GLY A 63 -0.79 -16.18 9.71
CA GLY A 63 -0.71 -14.95 8.93
C GLY A 63 -1.95 -14.62 8.07
N ALA A 64 -3.00 -15.44 8.12
CA ALA A 64 -4.22 -15.20 7.35
C ALA A 64 -4.87 -13.88 7.74
N SER A 65 -5.40 -13.16 6.75
CA SER A 65 -6.07 -11.87 6.93
C SER A 65 -7.55 -11.96 6.55
N PHE A 66 -8.38 -11.39 7.41
CA PHE A 66 -9.83 -11.30 7.26
C PHE A 66 -10.27 -9.85 7.44
N HIS A 67 -11.51 -9.58 7.09
CA HIS A 67 -12.14 -8.28 7.33
C HIS A 67 -13.59 -8.50 7.78
N ILE A 68 -14.00 -7.81 8.85
CA ILE A 68 -15.32 -8.02 9.49
C ILE A 68 -16.53 -7.84 8.57
N VAL A 69 -16.36 -7.10 7.45
CA VAL A 69 -17.44 -6.86 6.46
C VAL A 69 -17.08 -7.47 5.11
N ALA A 70 -15.90 -7.15 4.54
CA ALA A 70 -15.57 -7.50 3.16
C ALA A 70 -15.17 -8.98 2.98
N ASN A 71 -14.57 -9.59 3.98
CA ASN A 71 -14.16 -11.00 3.99
C ASN A 71 -14.22 -11.54 5.42
N PRO A 72 -15.45 -11.71 5.99
CA PRO A 72 -15.59 -12.18 7.36
C PRO A 72 -15.17 -13.63 7.51
N PRO A 73 -14.60 -14.03 8.66
CA PRO A 73 -14.37 -15.42 8.96
C PRO A 73 -15.71 -16.15 9.13
N LYS A 74 -15.75 -17.45 8.90
CA LYS A 74 -16.94 -18.30 9.07
C LYS A 74 -17.48 -18.29 10.50
N VAL A 75 -16.56 -18.22 11.46
CA VAL A 75 -16.85 -18.07 12.88
C VAL A 75 -16.15 -16.83 13.39
N ASP A 76 -16.90 -15.91 13.98
CA ASP A 76 -16.35 -14.66 14.47
C ASP A 76 -15.18 -14.87 15.42
N GLY A 77 -14.09 -14.15 15.17
CA GLY A 77 -12.86 -14.22 15.96
C GLY A 77 -12.00 -15.48 15.75
N VAL A 78 -12.38 -16.39 14.84
CA VAL A 78 -11.66 -17.66 14.60
C VAL A 78 -11.13 -17.70 13.17
N CYS A 79 -9.88 -18.10 13.00
CA CYS A 79 -9.25 -18.25 11.70
C CYS A 79 -9.78 -19.49 10.96
N ASP A 80 -10.30 -19.29 9.75
CA ASP A 80 -10.83 -20.38 8.91
C ASP A 80 -9.77 -21.39 8.46
N LEU A 81 -8.48 -20.99 8.44
CA LEU A 81 -7.39 -21.85 7.94
C LEU A 81 -6.76 -22.71 9.02
N CYS A 82 -6.65 -22.22 10.26
CA CYS A 82 -5.93 -22.93 11.32
C CYS A 82 -6.66 -23.02 12.66
N GLY A 83 -7.86 -22.42 12.77
CA GLY A 83 -8.67 -22.45 13.99
C GLY A 83 -8.16 -21.56 15.13
N ALA A 84 -7.06 -20.83 14.95
CA ALA A 84 -6.53 -19.94 15.98
C ALA A 84 -7.34 -18.65 16.09
N ALA A 85 -7.25 -17.98 17.25
CA ALA A 85 -7.92 -16.71 17.48
C ALA A 85 -7.39 -15.60 16.54
N LEU A 86 -8.31 -14.81 16.00
CA LEU A 86 -8.01 -13.62 15.22
C LEU A 86 -7.77 -12.41 16.14
N THR A 87 -6.84 -11.55 15.76
CA THR A 87 -6.48 -10.36 16.52
C THR A 87 -6.52 -9.11 15.67
N VAL A 88 -6.67 -7.95 16.30
CA VAL A 88 -6.48 -6.65 15.66
C VAL A 88 -5.01 -6.27 15.79
N ARG A 89 -4.39 -5.81 14.71
CA ARG A 89 -3.01 -5.30 14.76
C ARG A 89 -2.99 -3.97 15.54
N LYS A 90 -1.91 -3.71 16.27
CA LYS A 90 -1.71 -2.42 16.96
C LYS A 90 -1.81 -1.22 16.01
N ASP A 91 -1.33 -1.39 14.76
CA ASP A 91 -1.35 -0.37 13.73
C ASP A 91 -2.74 -0.10 13.13
N ASP A 92 -3.72 -0.94 13.42
CA ASP A 92 -5.09 -0.85 12.95
C ASP A 92 -6.05 -0.26 14.00
N ALA A 93 -5.52 0.15 15.15
CA ALA A 93 -6.30 0.89 16.14
C ALA A 93 -6.76 2.24 15.57
N PRO A 94 -8.02 2.68 15.79
CA PRO A 94 -8.58 3.88 15.17
C PRO A 94 -7.71 5.13 15.31
N GLU A 95 -7.18 5.36 16.51
CA GLU A 95 -6.29 6.51 16.77
C GLU A 95 -4.98 6.42 15.99
N THR A 96 -4.41 5.21 15.87
CA THR A 96 -3.19 4.97 15.09
C THR A 96 -3.45 5.20 13.60
N VAL A 97 -4.59 4.74 13.09
CA VAL A 97 -4.99 4.94 11.70
C VAL A 97 -5.15 6.42 11.39
N LYS A 98 -5.86 7.17 12.23
CA LYS A 98 -6.01 8.62 12.07
C LYS A 98 -4.68 9.37 12.06
N ASN A 99 -3.76 8.99 12.95
CA ASN A 99 -2.43 9.59 12.97
C ASN A 99 -1.64 9.25 11.70
N ARG A 100 -1.73 8.03 11.20
CA ARG A 100 -1.09 7.61 9.94
C ARG A 100 -1.62 8.38 8.74
N LEU A 101 -2.93 8.65 8.67
CA LEU A 101 -3.52 9.47 7.62
C LEU A 101 -3.02 10.92 7.68
N LYS A 102 -2.93 11.52 8.88
CA LYS A 102 -2.34 12.84 9.05
C LYS A 102 -0.90 12.92 8.54
N VAL A 103 -0.08 11.93 8.91
CA VAL A 103 1.32 11.87 8.44
C VAL A 103 1.38 11.65 6.93
N PHE A 104 0.51 10.81 6.37
CA PHE A 104 0.42 10.61 4.93
C PHE A 104 0.13 11.91 4.19
N HIS A 105 -0.87 12.68 4.60
CA HIS A 105 -1.21 13.96 3.96
C HIS A 105 -0.10 15.01 4.11
N ALA A 106 0.59 15.02 5.25
CA ALA A 106 1.65 15.98 5.50
C ALA A 106 2.96 15.66 4.74
N GLU A 107 3.31 14.38 4.63
CA GLU A 107 4.65 13.99 4.16
C GLU A 107 4.64 13.21 2.84
N THR A 108 3.64 12.35 2.61
CA THR A 108 3.60 11.45 1.46
C THR A 108 2.78 12.00 0.31
N GLU A 109 1.65 12.61 0.57
CA GLU A 109 0.80 13.19 -0.48
C GLU A 109 1.53 14.23 -1.36
N PRO A 110 2.44 15.08 -0.84
CA PRO A 110 3.24 16.00 -1.65
C PRO A 110 4.09 15.32 -2.73
N LEU A 111 4.38 14.00 -2.59
CA LEU A 111 5.08 13.23 -3.62
C LEU A 111 4.31 13.17 -4.94
N LYS A 112 2.99 13.30 -4.92
CA LYS A 112 2.18 13.36 -6.14
C LYS A 112 2.59 14.55 -7.02
N ASP A 113 2.77 15.71 -6.44
CA ASP A 113 3.24 16.90 -7.17
C ASP A 113 4.68 16.75 -7.65
N PHE A 114 5.53 16.11 -6.86
CA PHE A 114 6.91 15.83 -7.23
C PHE A 114 6.98 14.95 -8.49
N TYR A 115 6.31 13.79 -8.48
CA TYR A 115 6.32 12.86 -9.62
C TYR A 115 5.46 13.32 -10.79
N LYS A 116 4.45 14.16 -10.55
CA LYS A 116 3.71 14.83 -11.63
C LYS A 116 4.61 15.78 -12.44
N LYS A 117 5.50 16.51 -11.77
CA LYS A 117 6.50 17.38 -12.42
C LYS A 117 7.52 16.57 -13.24
N LEU A 118 7.87 15.35 -12.79
CA LEU A 118 8.74 14.42 -13.52
C LEU A 118 8.02 13.74 -14.70
N GLY A 119 6.69 13.81 -14.76
CA GLY A 119 5.89 13.27 -15.87
C GLY A 119 5.60 11.77 -15.78
N ASN A 120 5.96 11.11 -14.67
CA ASN A 120 5.82 9.65 -14.51
C ASN A 120 4.74 9.24 -13.51
N LEU A 121 3.96 10.18 -12.96
CA LEU A 121 2.83 9.87 -12.05
C LEU A 121 1.64 9.29 -12.81
N LYS A 122 1.08 8.20 -12.29
CA LYS A 122 -0.16 7.56 -12.70
C LYS A 122 -1.12 7.51 -11.52
N LEU A 123 -2.33 8.04 -11.69
CA LEU A 123 -3.38 8.01 -10.66
C LEU A 123 -4.35 6.89 -11.00
N VAL A 124 -4.69 6.05 -10.03
CA VAL A 124 -5.62 4.94 -10.17
C VAL A 124 -6.63 4.96 -9.03
N GLU A 125 -7.92 4.80 -9.36
CA GLU A 125 -8.99 4.71 -8.37
C GLU A 125 -8.86 3.42 -7.54
N GLY A 126 -8.80 3.55 -6.22
CA GLY A 126 -8.64 2.43 -5.30
C GLY A 126 -9.93 2.01 -4.59
N ASN A 127 -11.01 2.78 -4.73
CA ASN A 127 -12.31 2.45 -4.15
C ASN A 127 -13.17 1.60 -5.11
N GLN A 128 -12.59 0.50 -5.58
CA GLN A 128 -13.19 -0.43 -6.54
C GLN A 128 -12.74 -1.87 -6.23
N PRO A 129 -13.35 -2.90 -6.89
CA PRO A 129 -12.90 -4.29 -6.80
C PRO A 129 -11.45 -4.45 -7.21
N ILE A 130 -10.74 -5.40 -6.58
CA ILE A 130 -9.29 -5.64 -6.80
C ILE A 130 -8.98 -5.91 -8.27
N GLU A 131 -9.83 -6.67 -8.95
CA GLU A 131 -9.67 -7.02 -10.37
C GLU A 131 -9.71 -5.77 -11.27
N ASN A 132 -10.58 -4.81 -10.94
CA ASN A 132 -10.68 -3.54 -11.66
C ASN A 132 -9.45 -2.67 -11.40
N ALA A 133 -9.04 -2.53 -10.13
CA ALA A 133 -7.84 -1.77 -9.77
C ALA A 133 -6.59 -2.37 -10.45
N THR A 134 -6.47 -3.69 -10.48
CA THR A 134 -5.37 -4.39 -11.17
C THR A 134 -5.37 -4.06 -12.67
N ARG A 135 -6.52 -4.20 -13.34
CA ARG A 135 -6.65 -3.87 -14.77
C ARG A 135 -6.28 -2.42 -15.04
N ASP A 136 -6.76 -1.49 -14.21
CA ASP A 136 -6.51 -0.05 -14.40
C ASP A 136 -5.03 0.30 -14.16
N ILE A 137 -4.36 -0.37 -13.21
CA ILE A 137 -2.91 -0.25 -13.01
C ILE A 137 -2.15 -0.75 -14.25
N LEU A 138 -2.48 -1.95 -14.75
CA LEU A 138 -1.83 -2.50 -15.95
C LEU A 138 -2.03 -1.59 -17.17
N ALA A 139 -3.24 -1.10 -17.37
CA ALA A 139 -3.54 -0.14 -18.44
C ALA A 139 -2.75 1.18 -18.29
N ALA A 140 -2.61 1.69 -17.07
CA ALA A 140 -1.83 2.90 -16.79
C ALA A 140 -0.32 2.71 -17.02
N LEU A 141 0.18 1.48 -16.87
CA LEU A 141 1.56 1.10 -17.11
C LEU A 141 1.81 0.73 -18.59
N GLY A 142 0.76 0.51 -19.39
CA GLY A 142 0.87 0.12 -20.80
C GLY A 142 1.21 -1.35 -21.03
N VAL A 143 0.83 -2.23 -20.09
CA VAL A 143 1.05 -3.69 -20.15
C VAL A 143 -0.26 -4.45 -20.01
#